data_5e2171b45d52a778c9c04f01ef1886c9
#
_entry.id   5e2171b45d52a778c9c04f01ef1886c9
#
_cell.length_a   1.000
_cell.length_b   1.000
_cell.length_c   1.000
_cell.angle_alpha   90.00
_cell.angle_beta   90.00
_cell.angle_gamma   90.00
#
_symmetry.space_group_name_H-M   'P 1'
#
loop_
_entity.id
_entity.type
_entity.pdbx_description
1 polymer ?
#
loop_
_entity_poly.entity_id
_entity_poly.type
_entity_poly.pdbx_seq_one_letter_code
_entity_poly.pdbx_strand_id
1 'polypeptide(L)'
;MELIVITLIFLFLFGSISLAAPSKKTKLISKLRLDAMKNGFKISSLKISTLEFKSRDYSNMVYQFKNKTNLKDAHFIRDKGKLILYSPLKLKYSEAYDGLEMTLNDLPYEVVEIIFTPSSISFLWNEKGGLAILNKVSETTNSIEL
;
A
#
# COMPACT_ATOMS: atom_id res chain seq x y z
N MET A 1 9.03 -33.17 -44.48
CA MET A 1 9.54 -31.81 -44.24
C MET A 1 8.49 -30.89 -43.70
N GLU A 2 7.32 -30.82 -44.30
CA GLU A 2 6.20 -29.91 -43.83
C GLU A 2 5.75 -30.22 -42.43
N LEU A 3 5.64 -31.49 -42.05
CA LEU A 3 5.22 -31.92 -40.72
C LEU A 3 6.16 -31.45 -39.61
N ILE A 4 7.47 -31.46 -39.89
CA ILE A 4 8.52 -31.01 -38.96
C ILE A 4 8.45 -29.50 -38.76
N VAL A 5 8.23 -28.74 -39.83
CA VAL A 5 8.09 -27.27 -39.78
C VAL A 5 6.83 -26.88 -38.98
N ILE A 6 5.72 -27.54 -39.23
CA ILE A 6 4.48 -27.30 -38.47
C ILE A 6 4.66 -27.61 -36.99
N THR A 7 5.31 -28.72 -36.65
CA THR A 7 5.59 -29.09 -35.25
C THR A 7 6.49 -28.07 -34.57
N LEU A 8 7.51 -27.57 -35.25
CA LEU A 8 8.39 -26.52 -34.73
C LEU A 8 7.67 -25.21 -34.49
N ILE A 9 6.75 -24.81 -35.37
CA ILE A 9 5.92 -23.59 -35.20
C ILE A 9 5.01 -23.73 -33.99
N PHE A 10 4.36 -24.88 -33.82
CA PHE A 10 3.52 -25.12 -32.64
C PHE A 10 4.33 -25.14 -31.35
N LEU A 11 5.47 -25.77 -31.29
CA LEU A 11 6.38 -25.75 -30.13
C LEU A 11 6.82 -24.32 -29.78
N PHE A 12 7.14 -23.50 -30.78
CA PHE A 12 7.51 -22.09 -30.55
C PHE A 12 6.36 -21.26 -30.05
N LEU A 13 5.14 -21.44 -30.60
CA LEU A 13 3.95 -20.75 -30.14
C LEU A 13 3.57 -21.14 -28.70
N PHE A 14 3.54 -22.44 -28.38
CA PHE A 14 3.25 -22.92 -27.04
C PHE A 14 4.31 -22.48 -26.03
N GLY A 15 5.59 -22.50 -26.41
CA GLY A 15 6.69 -22.04 -25.57
C GLY A 15 6.57 -20.55 -25.23
N SER A 16 6.28 -19.69 -26.22
CA SER A 16 6.12 -18.25 -26.03
C SER A 16 4.90 -17.90 -25.16
N ILE A 17 3.77 -18.60 -25.31
CA ILE A 17 2.59 -18.41 -24.46
C ILE A 17 2.88 -18.79 -22.99
N SER A 18 3.61 -19.89 -22.77
CA SER A 18 3.99 -20.33 -21.41
C SER A 18 4.91 -19.34 -20.70
N LEU A 19 5.82 -18.70 -21.43
CA LEU A 19 6.71 -17.67 -20.89
C LEU A 19 5.99 -16.34 -20.61
N ALA A 20 4.92 -16.03 -21.35
CA ALA A 20 4.14 -14.82 -21.18
C ALA A 20 3.06 -14.93 -20.05
N ALA A 21 2.79 -16.13 -19.55
CA ALA A 21 1.78 -16.32 -18.51
C ALA A 21 2.19 -15.66 -17.19
N PRO A 22 1.34 -14.78 -16.61
CA PRO A 22 1.66 -14.11 -15.35
C PRO A 22 1.76 -15.12 -14.21
N SER A 23 2.75 -14.94 -13.32
CA SER A 23 2.96 -15.80 -12.16
C SER A 23 1.74 -15.76 -11.22
N LYS A 24 1.58 -16.79 -10.38
CA LYS A 24 0.51 -16.82 -9.35
C LYS A 24 0.57 -15.58 -8.46
N LYS A 25 1.78 -15.15 -8.08
CA LYS A 25 2.00 -13.93 -7.28
C LYS A 25 1.49 -12.67 -8.00
N THR A 26 1.82 -12.52 -9.29
CA THR A 26 1.37 -11.37 -10.10
C THR A 26 -0.16 -11.32 -10.19
N LYS A 27 -0.81 -12.48 -10.38
CA LYS A 27 -2.28 -12.57 -10.41
C LYS A 27 -2.90 -12.17 -9.07
N LEU A 28 -2.33 -12.60 -7.95
CA LEU A 28 -2.81 -12.23 -6.61
C LEU A 28 -2.68 -10.73 -6.34
N ILE A 29 -1.55 -10.13 -6.70
CA ILE A 29 -1.34 -8.68 -6.55
C ILE A 29 -2.29 -7.90 -7.45
N SER A 30 -2.49 -8.31 -8.70
CA SER A 30 -3.43 -7.65 -9.62
C SER A 30 -4.87 -7.71 -9.09
N LYS A 31 -5.28 -8.86 -8.54
CA LYS A 31 -6.59 -9.01 -7.90
C LYS A 31 -6.72 -8.11 -6.68
N LEU A 32 -5.71 -8.08 -5.79
CA LEU A 32 -5.68 -7.21 -4.62
C LEU A 32 -5.87 -5.74 -5.01
N ARG A 33 -5.13 -5.26 -6.01
CA ARG A 33 -5.22 -3.88 -6.48
C ARG A 33 -6.60 -3.56 -7.06
N LEU A 34 -7.17 -4.48 -7.84
CA LEU A 34 -8.52 -4.32 -8.38
C LEU A 34 -9.57 -4.24 -7.28
N ASP A 35 -9.51 -5.12 -6.29
CA ASP A 35 -10.43 -5.14 -5.15
C ASP A 35 -10.25 -3.89 -4.27
N ALA A 36 -9.02 -3.44 -4.06
CA ALA A 36 -8.73 -2.18 -3.36
C ALA A 36 -9.34 -0.97 -4.09
N MET A 37 -9.18 -0.87 -5.42
CA MET A 37 -9.77 0.21 -6.21
C MET A 37 -11.30 0.21 -6.14
N LYS A 38 -11.95 -0.96 -6.14
CA LYS A 38 -13.40 -1.09 -5.94
C LYS A 38 -13.83 -0.58 -4.56
N ASN A 39 -12.98 -0.71 -3.55
CA ASN A 39 -13.21 -0.21 -2.19
C ASN A 39 -12.80 1.27 -2.01
N GLY A 40 -12.53 1.98 -3.08
CA GLY A 40 -12.25 3.42 -3.07
C GLY A 40 -10.79 3.81 -2.81
N PHE A 41 -9.88 2.85 -2.83
CA PHE A 41 -8.45 3.16 -2.76
C PHE A 41 -7.93 3.64 -4.11
N LYS A 42 -7.09 4.67 -4.09
CA LYS A 42 -6.24 5.06 -5.22
C LYS A 42 -4.86 4.44 -5.01
N ILE A 43 -4.27 3.91 -6.07
CA ILE A 43 -2.99 3.20 -6.01
C ILE A 43 -2.00 3.87 -6.95
N SER A 44 -0.81 4.11 -6.47
CA SER A 44 0.29 4.65 -7.27
C SER A 44 1.63 4.05 -6.86
N SER A 45 2.60 4.09 -7.76
CA SER A 45 3.97 3.77 -7.38
C SER A 45 4.59 4.92 -6.60
N LEU A 46 5.56 4.62 -5.73
CA LEU A 46 6.29 5.62 -4.97
C LEU A 46 6.97 6.67 -5.86
N LYS A 47 7.39 6.29 -7.07
CA LYS A 47 8.02 7.19 -8.04
C LYS A 47 7.08 8.27 -8.59
N ILE A 48 5.78 7.97 -8.67
CA ILE A 48 4.77 8.85 -9.28
C ILE A 48 4.01 9.63 -8.20
N SER A 49 4.12 9.21 -6.93
CA SER A 49 3.44 9.88 -5.83
C SER A 49 3.90 11.33 -5.71
N THR A 50 2.94 12.24 -5.60
CA THR A 50 3.19 13.67 -5.32
C THR A 50 3.48 13.91 -3.83
N LEU A 51 3.28 12.90 -2.97
CA LEU A 51 3.54 12.98 -1.55
C LEU A 51 5.01 12.69 -1.24
N GLU A 52 5.56 13.42 -0.29
CA GLU A 52 6.96 13.32 0.10
C GLU A 52 7.20 12.19 1.11
N PHE A 53 7.06 10.95 0.67
CA PHE A 53 7.49 9.80 1.46
C PHE A 53 9.01 9.81 1.66
N LYS A 54 9.45 9.41 2.84
CA LYS A 54 10.88 9.36 3.20
C LYS A 54 11.53 8.02 2.83
N SER A 55 10.73 6.96 2.80
CA SER A 55 11.20 5.66 2.31
C SER A 55 11.68 5.73 0.87
N ARG A 56 12.79 5.07 0.60
CA ARG A 56 13.37 4.92 -0.75
C ARG A 56 13.20 3.50 -1.30
N ASP A 57 12.46 2.66 -0.62
CA ASP A 57 12.16 1.31 -1.09
C ASP A 57 11.04 1.36 -2.13
N TYR A 58 11.43 1.41 -3.39
CA TYR A 58 10.52 1.45 -4.55
C TYR A 58 9.78 0.14 -4.81
N SER A 59 10.01 -0.91 -4.02
CA SER A 59 9.20 -2.13 -4.06
C SER A 59 7.84 -1.95 -3.38
N ASN A 60 7.72 -0.93 -2.53
CA ASN A 60 6.48 -0.57 -1.86
C ASN A 60 5.55 0.25 -2.78
N MET A 61 4.26 0.14 -2.53
CA MET A 61 3.22 0.87 -3.24
C MET A 61 2.50 1.84 -2.32
N VAL A 62 2.08 2.95 -2.90
CA VAL A 62 1.29 3.98 -2.21
C VAL A 62 -0.19 3.69 -2.43
N TYR A 63 -0.92 3.54 -1.33
CA TYR A 63 -2.38 3.45 -1.31
C TYR A 63 -2.95 4.67 -0.62
N GLN A 64 -4.00 5.23 -1.19
CA GLN A 64 -4.64 6.44 -0.71
C GLN A 64 -6.15 6.27 -0.65
N PHE A 65 -6.76 6.78 0.41
CA PHE A 65 -8.21 6.84 0.57
C PHE A 65 -8.64 8.13 1.27
N LYS A 66 -9.94 8.41 1.28
CA LYS A 66 -10.48 9.65 1.83
C LYS A 66 -10.24 9.74 3.34
N ASN A 67 -9.72 10.88 3.80
CA ASN A 67 -9.59 11.17 5.22
C ASN A 67 -10.96 11.54 5.80
N LYS A 68 -11.43 10.75 6.77
CA LYS A 68 -12.66 10.99 7.52
C LYS A 68 -12.39 11.42 8.96
N THR A 69 -11.11 11.51 9.36
CA THR A 69 -10.69 11.84 10.72
C THR A 69 -10.52 13.33 10.91
N ASN A 70 -10.36 13.75 12.16
CA ASN A 70 -10.01 15.12 12.51
C ASN A 70 -8.52 15.43 12.32
N LEU A 71 -7.68 14.41 12.15
CA LEU A 71 -6.25 14.58 11.89
C LEU A 71 -6.02 15.04 10.45
N LYS A 72 -5.62 16.30 10.27
CA LYS A 72 -5.53 16.94 8.95
C LYS A 72 -4.11 17.05 8.41
N ASP A 73 -3.12 16.91 9.26
CA ASP A 73 -1.71 17.02 8.90
C ASP A 73 -0.88 16.20 9.88
N ALA A 74 -0.38 15.07 9.41
CA ALA A 74 0.54 14.23 10.17
C ALA A 74 1.28 13.26 9.26
N HIS A 75 2.53 13.00 9.58
CA HIS A 75 3.38 12.08 8.87
C HIS A 75 4.09 11.16 9.88
N PHE A 76 3.85 9.87 9.77
CA PHE A 76 4.45 8.84 10.63
C PHE A 76 5.29 7.88 9.80
N ILE A 77 6.41 7.48 10.35
CA ILE A 77 7.37 6.56 9.74
C ILE A 77 7.59 5.38 10.69
N ARG A 78 7.64 4.18 10.17
CA ARG A 78 7.94 3.00 10.98
C ARG A 78 9.43 2.89 11.24
N ASP A 79 9.78 2.92 12.51
CA ASP A 79 11.12 2.64 13.01
C ASP A 79 11.05 1.60 14.12
N LYS A 80 11.90 0.57 14.03
CA LYS A 80 11.98 -0.53 15.02
C LYS A 80 10.62 -1.12 15.42
N GLY A 81 9.73 -1.27 14.44
CA GLY A 81 8.40 -1.87 14.61
C GLY A 81 7.30 -0.91 15.06
N LYS A 82 7.60 0.33 15.41
CA LYS A 82 6.62 1.36 15.83
C LYS A 82 6.49 2.46 14.79
N LEU A 83 5.29 3.02 14.65
CA LEU A 83 5.07 4.24 13.86
C LEU A 83 5.41 5.46 14.71
N ILE A 84 6.43 6.19 14.30
CA ILE A 84 6.95 7.38 14.99
C ILE A 84 6.53 8.62 14.22
N LEU A 85 6.08 9.66 14.95
CA LEU A 85 5.75 10.95 14.35
C LEU A 85 7.00 11.61 13.75
N TYR A 86 6.96 11.84 12.44
CA TYR A 86 7.98 12.59 11.72
C TYR A 86 7.67 14.09 11.69
N SER A 87 6.42 14.44 11.38
CA SER A 87 5.96 15.84 11.33
C SER A 87 4.43 15.93 11.44
N PRO A 88 3.87 17.05 11.92
CA PRO A 88 4.52 18.16 12.60
C PRO A 88 4.81 17.82 14.06
N LEU A 89 6.00 18.16 14.55
CA LEU A 89 6.41 17.82 15.92
C LEU A 89 5.49 18.40 17.00
N LYS A 90 4.80 19.51 16.72
CA LYS A 90 3.82 20.13 17.64
C LYS A 90 2.70 19.15 18.04
N LEU A 91 2.35 18.20 17.16
CA LEU A 91 1.31 17.20 17.44
C LEU A 91 1.65 16.34 18.67
N LYS A 92 2.94 16.09 18.92
CA LYS A 92 3.43 15.32 20.05
C LYS A 92 3.07 15.92 21.43
N TYR A 93 2.80 17.22 21.45
CA TYR A 93 2.43 17.95 22.68
C TYR A 93 0.92 18.13 22.86
N SER A 94 0.10 17.51 21.99
CA SER A 94 -1.35 17.51 22.15
C SER A 94 -1.76 16.45 23.17
N GLU A 95 -2.82 16.73 23.92
CA GLU A 95 -3.38 15.80 24.92
C GLU A 95 -3.84 14.46 24.30
N ALA A 96 -4.23 14.49 23.02
CA ALA A 96 -4.71 13.30 22.30
C ALA A 96 -3.58 12.45 21.68
N TYR A 97 -2.31 12.89 21.79
CA TYR A 97 -1.20 12.22 21.09
C TYR A 97 -0.98 10.78 21.54
N ASP A 98 -1.06 10.52 22.84
CA ASP A 98 -0.81 9.17 23.39
C ASP A 98 -1.84 8.17 22.87
N GLY A 99 -3.12 8.55 22.80
CA GLY A 99 -4.18 7.75 22.22
C GLY A 99 -3.99 7.52 20.71
N LEU A 100 -3.56 8.54 19.99
CA LEU A 100 -3.22 8.46 18.57
C LEU A 100 -2.04 7.50 18.32
N GLU A 101 -0.98 7.63 19.11
CA GLU A 101 0.20 6.74 19.00
C GLU A 101 -0.17 5.29 19.27
N MET A 102 -0.99 5.01 20.27
CA MET A 102 -1.49 3.66 20.56
C MET A 102 -2.29 3.10 19.37
N THR A 103 -3.24 3.87 18.85
CA THR A 103 -4.07 3.46 17.72
C THR A 103 -3.22 3.19 16.47
N LEU A 104 -2.24 4.04 16.17
CA LEU A 104 -1.36 3.86 15.01
C LEU A 104 -0.41 2.66 15.17
N ASN A 105 -0.03 2.31 16.39
CA ASN A 105 0.80 1.13 16.63
C ASN A 105 0.03 -0.19 16.45
N ASP A 106 -1.30 -0.16 16.43
CA ASP A 106 -2.14 -1.31 16.04
C ASP A 106 -2.18 -1.54 14.52
N LEU A 107 -1.65 -0.60 13.73
CA LEU A 107 -1.55 -0.77 12.30
C LEU A 107 -0.63 -1.95 11.93
N PRO A 108 -1.00 -2.72 10.89
CA PRO A 108 -0.21 -3.85 10.42
C PRO A 108 1.25 -3.47 10.16
N TYR A 109 2.13 -4.41 10.47
CA TYR A 109 3.59 -4.24 10.30
C TYR A 109 3.99 -3.92 8.86
N GLU A 110 3.20 -4.36 7.90
CA GLU A 110 3.39 -4.15 6.47
C GLU A 110 3.29 -2.67 6.05
N VAL A 111 2.65 -1.83 6.88
CA VAL A 111 2.58 -0.38 6.67
C VAL A 111 3.89 0.25 7.13
N VAL A 112 4.64 0.80 6.20
CA VAL A 112 5.97 1.39 6.43
C VAL A 112 5.88 2.86 6.80
N GLU A 113 4.97 3.58 6.20
CA GLU A 113 4.86 5.04 6.32
C GLU A 113 3.41 5.46 6.07
N ILE A 114 2.92 6.46 6.80
CA ILE A 114 1.56 6.96 6.62
C ILE A 114 1.53 8.49 6.71
N ILE A 115 0.82 9.11 5.79
CA ILE A 115 0.67 10.56 5.68
C ILE A 115 -0.81 10.92 5.72
N PHE A 116 -1.18 11.80 6.63
CA PHE A 116 -2.50 12.40 6.73
C PHE A 116 -2.48 13.77 6.08
N THR A 117 -3.46 14.02 5.22
CA THR A 117 -3.75 15.33 4.66
C THR A 117 -5.22 15.69 4.95
N PRO A 118 -5.65 16.94 4.77
CA PRO A 118 -7.06 17.31 4.99
C PRO A 118 -8.05 16.47 4.19
N SER A 119 -7.67 16.00 3.01
CA SER A 119 -8.55 15.29 2.08
C SER A 119 -8.33 13.78 2.04
N SER A 120 -7.16 13.31 2.41
CA SER A 120 -6.77 11.91 2.21
C SER A 120 -5.80 11.38 3.26
N ILE A 121 -5.84 10.07 3.44
CA ILE A 121 -4.84 9.30 4.15
C ILE A 121 -4.10 8.46 3.11
N SER A 122 -2.78 8.54 3.11
CA SER A 122 -1.93 7.81 2.17
C SER A 122 -0.89 7.02 2.94
N PHE A 123 -0.72 5.76 2.59
CA PHE A 123 0.25 4.90 3.25
C PHE A 123 1.07 4.09 2.26
N LEU A 124 2.28 3.82 2.66
CA LEU A 124 3.26 3.03 1.93
C LEU A 124 3.34 1.63 2.54
N TRP A 125 3.19 0.59 1.72
CA TRP A 125 3.25 -0.78 2.16
C TRP A 125 3.74 -1.76 1.07
N ASN A 126 4.08 -2.96 1.46
CA ASN A 126 4.70 -3.97 0.59
C ASN A 126 3.71 -4.94 -0.07
N GLU A 127 2.41 -4.66 0.00
CA GLU A 127 1.31 -5.48 -0.55
C GLU A 127 1.25 -6.94 -0.04
N LYS A 128 1.90 -7.23 1.08
CA LYS A 128 1.81 -8.55 1.73
C LYS A 128 0.58 -8.61 2.64
N GLY A 129 -0.05 -9.78 2.73
CA GLY A 129 -1.22 -10.00 3.58
C GLY A 129 -2.57 -9.69 2.96
N GLY A 130 -2.60 -9.14 1.75
CA GLY A 130 -3.81 -9.02 0.95
C GLY A 130 -4.84 -8.01 1.46
N LEU A 131 -6.10 -8.22 1.06
CA LEU A 131 -7.21 -7.30 1.35
C LEU A 131 -7.51 -7.16 2.85
N ALA A 132 -7.25 -8.19 3.66
CA ALA A 132 -7.44 -8.15 5.11
C ALA A 132 -6.60 -7.04 5.77
N ILE A 133 -5.36 -6.84 5.31
CA ILE A 133 -4.48 -5.77 5.77
C ILE A 133 -5.05 -4.39 5.42
N LEU A 134 -5.55 -4.21 4.18
CA LEU A 134 -6.18 -2.95 3.76
C LEU A 134 -7.41 -2.61 4.59
N ASN A 135 -8.27 -3.58 4.86
CA ASN A 135 -9.45 -3.40 5.70
C ASN A 135 -9.03 -2.98 7.12
N LYS A 136 -8.04 -3.66 7.70
CA LYS A 136 -7.53 -3.32 9.03
C LYS A 136 -6.94 -1.91 9.06
N VAL A 137 -6.18 -1.49 8.04
CA VAL A 137 -5.66 -0.11 7.93
C VAL A 137 -6.81 0.90 7.91
N SER A 138 -7.83 0.66 7.09
CA SER A 138 -8.99 1.55 6.98
C SER A 138 -9.79 1.62 8.29
N GLU A 139 -10.02 0.50 8.95
CA GLU A 139 -10.73 0.44 10.24
C GLU A 139 -9.94 1.15 11.34
N THR A 140 -8.67 0.83 11.50
CA THR A 140 -7.79 1.44 12.51
C THR A 140 -7.67 2.95 12.31
N THR A 141 -7.50 3.42 11.07
CA THR A 141 -7.40 4.86 10.81
C THR A 141 -8.73 5.59 11.00
N ASN A 142 -9.86 4.97 10.68
CA ASN A 142 -11.18 5.55 10.90
C ASN A 142 -11.57 5.61 12.38
N SER A 143 -10.94 4.84 13.27
CA SER A 143 -11.14 4.89 14.72
C SER A 143 -10.35 6.00 15.41
N ILE A 144 -9.56 6.77 14.71
CA ILE A 144 -8.80 7.89 15.25
C ILE A 144 -9.78 9.03 15.58
N GLU A 145 -9.94 9.30 16.87
CA GLU A 145 -10.64 10.45 17.43
C GLU A 145 -9.61 11.37 18.11
N LEU A 146 -9.63 12.66 17.76
CA LEU A 146 -8.77 13.72 18.33
C LEU A 146 -9.62 14.79 19.00
#